data_829896403a0f4b9e9a69af0c3ed20059
#
_entry.id   829896403a0f4b9e9a69af0c3ed20059
#
_cell.length_a   1.000
_cell.length_b   1.000
_cell.length_c   1.000
_cell.angle_alpha   90.00
_cell.angle_beta   90.00
_cell.angle_gamma   90.00
#
_symmetry.space_group_name_H-M   'P 1'
#
loop_
_entity.id
_entity.type
_entity.pdbx_description
1 polymer ?
#
loop_
_entity_poly.entity_id
_entity_poly.type
_entity_poly.pdbx_seq_one_letter_code
_entity_poly.pdbx_strand_id
1 'polypeptide(L)'
;MTKGSKEFLMNDHLFNQGLSCPLKIRHNLRYRDLHSLKPVYRQRNKHNLRDAVALRFANRKFTPDDVETALEMTGTWLKDEEVAVCGAVLQAGNLITRIPILVKNGRELTIIQIHGKLRKQSQRNTIETAGKKRSTAVYLLKAAYRTEVVQRCFPGMAVEVQFIFPNKVFRSTVIGLNRIRDFGKITTHEKSKFEENLERLFSTVNATAGVNEVLNSVPEWVAYPKFENCSVSEVISSLLSEGEDLSHLETGVHKACKYCEYRKPSSERKGCWETFFAQDAVSRPDKHIFELMGHGNTLESGNGVHYQEKVEITDGFHSFELMKKYGGPKITIQQRRNLQILSTKNEYVPELWLKPGLKKLSKLKFPLHFIDFEAATYALPLKRGVHPYEPVYFQFSCHSLGEGGQITHTEWLDEDPERPDPHPEFTDQLAQIPGILEGTLIQYSPFEKQGINNLIRDFRRNSMLHIKQIELLEEIRAGRGENREFRFMDLNALLRDYYHNHFLDDGLGLKQILKSVLDWEKAYGSIELKEIERLSDPYLNIQSNGSKITDGSSAMNAWIAMKNGLLTPEEKEFIPKVLKKYCALDSYSMVLIYRHIVDLLKIMGEEDLIL
;
A
#
# COMPACT_ATOMS: atom_id res chain seq x y z
N MET A 1 3.36 25.01 36.52
CA MET A 1 4.32 25.42 35.45
C MET A 1 3.65 25.10 34.11
N THR A 2 3.09 26.11 33.47
CA THR A 2 2.46 26.03 32.17
C THR A 2 3.52 25.68 31.12
N LYS A 3 3.41 24.48 30.48
CA LYS A 3 4.18 24.16 29.29
C LYS A 3 3.84 25.23 28.25
N GLY A 4 4.82 26.07 27.89
CA GLY A 4 4.65 27.06 26.83
C GLY A 4 4.05 26.41 25.60
N SER A 5 3.00 27.01 25.07
CA SER A 5 2.37 26.58 23.81
C SER A 5 3.42 26.65 22.72
N LYS A 6 3.95 25.52 22.29
CA LYS A 6 4.78 25.50 21.06
C LYS A 6 3.89 26.01 19.93
N GLU A 7 4.30 27.08 19.34
CA GLU A 7 3.62 27.72 18.21
C GLU A 7 3.28 26.70 17.11
N PHE A 8 2.08 26.76 16.59
CA PHE A 8 1.62 25.81 15.55
C PHE A 8 2.38 26.05 14.25
N LEU A 9 3.20 25.09 13.84
CA LEU A 9 3.88 25.10 12.56
C LEU A 9 3.18 24.18 11.56
N MET A 10 2.63 24.73 10.48
CA MET A 10 2.04 24.00 9.38
C MET A 10 3.13 23.55 8.41
N ASN A 11 3.14 22.26 8.08
CA ASN A 11 4.00 21.70 7.05
C ASN A 11 3.17 21.17 5.86
N ASP A 12 3.85 20.75 4.78
CA ASP A 12 3.21 20.22 3.57
C ASP A 12 2.30 19.00 3.81
N HIS A 13 2.55 18.21 4.86
CA HIS A 13 1.68 17.09 5.24
C HIS A 13 0.40 17.57 5.92
N LEU A 14 0.53 18.45 6.91
CA LEU A 14 -0.61 19.06 7.60
C LEU A 14 -1.49 19.87 6.66
N PHE A 15 -0.89 20.64 5.74
CA PHE A 15 -1.62 21.35 4.70
C PHE A 15 -2.49 20.39 3.86
N ASN A 16 -1.91 19.31 3.33
CA ASN A 16 -2.66 18.34 2.53
C ASN A 16 -3.75 17.61 3.34
N GLN A 17 -3.52 17.36 4.62
CA GLN A 17 -4.53 16.79 5.50
C GLN A 17 -5.66 17.78 5.76
N GLY A 18 -5.33 19.02 6.11
CA GLY A 18 -6.30 20.10 6.32
C GLY A 18 -7.13 20.41 5.10
N LEU A 19 -6.51 20.39 3.91
CA LEU A 19 -7.19 20.56 2.64
C LEU A 19 -8.27 19.49 2.40
N SER A 20 -8.01 18.25 2.77
CA SER A 20 -8.98 17.15 2.65
C SER A 20 -10.02 17.13 3.77
N CYS A 21 -9.66 17.55 4.97
CA CYS A 21 -10.52 17.68 6.15
C CYS A 21 -9.81 18.48 7.25
N PRO A 22 -10.28 19.69 7.61
CA PRO A 22 -9.66 20.51 8.66
C PRO A 22 -9.53 19.80 10.02
N LEU A 23 -10.49 18.95 10.39
CA LEU A 23 -10.44 18.16 11.64
C LEU A 23 -9.21 17.24 11.75
N LYS A 24 -8.61 16.84 10.63
CA LYS A 24 -7.36 16.07 10.64
C LYS A 24 -6.20 16.83 11.27
N ILE A 25 -6.14 18.14 11.09
CA ILE A 25 -5.11 18.99 11.74
C ILE A 25 -5.27 18.88 13.26
N ARG A 26 -6.50 19.04 13.78
CA ARG A 26 -6.77 18.94 15.21
C ARG A 26 -6.40 17.58 15.80
N HIS A 27 -6.75 16.50 15.10
CA HIS A 27 -6.32 15.17 15.51
C HIS A 27 -4.81 15.00 15.51
N ASN A 28 -4.12 15.50 14.49
CA ASN A 28 -2.64 15.47 14.44
C ASN A 28 -2.01 16.24 15.60
N LEU A 29 -2.52 17.42 15.92
CA LEU A 29 -2.00 18.24 17.03
C LEU A 29 -2.24 17.57 18.38
N ARG A 30 -3.44 17.01 18.58
CA ARG A 30 -3.80 16.35 19.85
C ARG A 30 -3.04 15.05 20.10
N TYR A 31 -2.70 14.31 19.04
CA TYR A 31 -2.06 12.99 19.10
C TYR A 31 -0.70 12.97 18.41
N ARG A 32 0.02 14.10 18.43
CA ARG A 32 1.27 14.33 17.70
C ARG A 32 2.35 13.29 18.01
N ASP A 33 2.45 12.86 19.26
CA ASP A 33 3.47 11.90 19.71
C ASP A 33 3.22 10.48 19.19
N LEU A 34 1.99 10.14 18.80
CA LEU A 34 1.62 8.83 18.27
C LEU A 34 1.99 8.65 16.79
N HIS A 35 2.20 9.75 16.04
CA HIS A 35 2.55 9.73 14.62
C HIS A 35 4.07 9.70 14.35
N SER A 36 4.90 9.84 15.36
CA SER A 36 6.36 9.87 15.23
C SER A 36 6.97 8.53 14.81
N LEU A 37 6.21 7.44 14.88
CA LEU A 37 6.67 6.07 14.59
C LEU A 37 6.40 5.63 13.14
N LYS A 38 6.65 6.50 12.14
CA LYS A 38 6.70 6.01 10.76
C LYS A 38 7.87 5.05 10.61
N PRO A 39 7.65 3.87 9.95
CA PRO A 39 8.72 2.89 9.81
C PRO A 39 9.96 3.54 9.19
N VAL A 40 11.09 3.43 9.88
CA VAL A 40 12.41 3.95 9.47
C VAL A 40 12.74 3.59 8.01
N TYR A 41 12.25 2.46 7.53
CA TYR A 41 12.46 1.90 6.20
C TYR A 41 11.80 2.70 5.07
N ARG A 42 10.59 3.26 5.25
CA ARG A 42 9.94 4.12 4.24
C ARG A 42 10.69 5.42 4.01
N GLN A 43 11.31 5.94 5.04
CA GLN A 43 12.13 7.16 4.92
C GLN A 43 13.39 6.89 4.11
N ARG A 44 14.04 5.73 4.28
CA ARG A 44 15.31 5.40 3.60
C ARG A 44 15.19 5.21 2.09
N ASN A 45 14.14 4.58 1.58
CA ASN A 45 13.94 4.50 0.13
C ASN A 45 13.77 5.89 -0.51
N LYS A 46 13.12 6.84 0.20
CA LYS A 46 13.03 8.23 -0.23
C LYS A 46 14.39 8.93 -0.16
N HIS A 47 15.19 8.66 0.86
CA HIS A 47 16.54 9.21 0.99
C HIS A 47 17.46 8.66 -0.11
N ASN A 48 17.42 7.37 -0.41
CA ASN A 48 18.20 6.78 -1.49
C ASN A 48 17.86 7.41 -2.85
N LEU A 49 16.58 7.62 -3.15
CA LEU A 49 16.17 8.33 -4.38
C LEU A 49 16.66 9.77 -4.40
N ARG A 50 16.52 10.51 -3.27
CA ARG A 50 17.02 11.87 -3.14
C ARG A 50 18.54 11.91 -3.37
N ASP A 51 19.27 11.04 -2.69
CA ASP A 51 20.72 10.99 -2.75
C ASP A 51 21.20 10.62 -4.17
N ALA A 52 20.51 9.71 -4.85
CA ALA A 52 20.78 9.36 -6.24
C ALA A 52 20.55 10.53 -7.20
N VAL A 53 19.47 11.29 -7.03
CA VAL A 53 19.21 12.50 -7.83
C VAL A 53 20.22 13.60 -7.48
N ALA A 54 20.60 13.73 -6.21
CA ALA A 54 21.57 14.73 -5.74
C ALA A 54 22.95 14.57 -6.39
N LEU A 55 23.36 13.36 -6.78
CA LEU A 55 24.62 13.12 -7.48
C LEU A 55 24.74 13.86 -8.82
N ARG A 56 23.62 14.31 -9.39
CA ARG A 56 23.59 15.13 -10.62
C ARG A 56 24.08 16.57 -10.42
N PHE A 57 24.25 17.01 -9.17
CA PHE A 57 24.66 18.39 -8.83
C PHE A 57 26.07 18.40 -8.25
N ALA A 58 26.96 19.20 -8.83
CA ALA A 58 28.34 19.32 -8.37
C ALA A 58 28.43 19.93 -6.96
N ASN A 59 27.72 21.05 -6.73
CA ASN A 59 27.74 21.82 -5.47
C ASN A 59 26.64 21.39 -4.50
N ARG A 60 26.43 20.05 -4.35
CA ARG A 60 25.42 19.52 -3.45
C ARG A 60 25.83 19.54 -1.99
N LYS A 61 24.92 19.96 -1.13
CA LYS A 61 25.06 19.95 0.34
C LYS A 61 23.86 19.22 0.96
N PHE A 62 24.08 18.42 2.00
CA PHE A 62 23.05 17.61 2.63
C PHE A 62 22.75 18.12 4.03
N THR A 63 21.49 18.44 4.31
CA THR A 63 21.04 18.80 5.67
C THR A 63 20.83 17.55 6.52
N PRO A 64 20.99 17.65 7.85
CA PRO A 64 20.61 16.58 8.80
C PRO A 64 19.10 16.41 8.87
N ASP A 65 18.66 15.36 9.57
CA ASP A 65 17.23 15.09 9.78
C ASP A 65 16.63 16.05 10.84
N ASP A 66 17.45 16.55 11.77
CA ASP A 66 17.03 17.57 12.71
C ASP A 66 16.60 18.87 11.99
N VAL A 67 15.41 19.37 12.37
CA VAL A 67 14.76 20.46 11.65
C VAL A 67 15.44 21.81 11.93
N GLU A 68 15.83 22.06 13.17
CA GLU A 68 16.43 23.34 13.58
C GLU A 68 17.80 23.52 12.93
N THR A 69 18.65 22.51 13.07
CA THR A 69 19.98 22.50 12.42
C THR A 69 19.87 22.58 10.89
N ALA A 70 18.91 21.85 10.30
CA ALA A 70 18.69 21.88 8.85
C ALA A 70 18.22 23.27 8.36
N LEU A 71 17.41 23.98 9.14
CA LEU A 71 16.97 25.33 8.83
C LEU A 71 18.14 26.32 8.81
N GLU A 72 18.99 26.30 9.85
CA GLU A 72 20.18 27.13 9.94
C GLU A 72 21.17 26.87 8.80
N MET A 73 21.46 25.60 8.54
CA MET A 73 22.37 25.19 7.46
C MET A 73 21.83 25.59 6.08
N THR A 74 20.51 25.42 5.86
CA THR A 74 19.87 25.85 4.61
C THR A 74 20.04 27.37 4.40
N GLY A 75 19.73 28.17 5.42
CA GLY A 75 19.86 29.61 5.35
C GLY A 75 21.31 30.08 5.09
N THR A 76 22.29 29.36 5.66
CA THR A 76 23.72 29.62 5.43
C THR A 76 24.11 29.30 3.98
N TRP A 77 23.76 28.12 3.48
CA TRP A 77 24.19 27.68 2.16
C TRP A 77 23.48 28.40 1.00
N LEU A 78 22.26 28.89 1.21
CA LEU A 78 21.54 29.68 0.20
C LEU A 78 22.13 31.11 0.03
N LYS A 79 23.16 31.50 0.81
CA LYS A 79 23.95 32.70 0.53
C LYS A 79 24.90 32.49 -0.65
N ASP A 80 25.31 31.25 -0.93
CA ASP A 80 26.13 30.93 -2.10
C ASP A 80 25.35 31.28 -3.38
N GLU A 81 26.05 31.69 -4.44
CA GLU A 81 25.45 32.07 -5.71
C GLU A 81 24.87 30.85 -6.44
N GLU A 82 25.60 29.70 -6.35
CA GLU A 82 25.18 28.42 -6.92
C GLU A 82 25.30 27.31 -5.89
N VAL A 83 24.17 26.68 -5.53
CA VAL A 83 24.15 25.57 -4.58
C VAL A 83 22.94 24.68 -4.79
N ALA A 84 23.09 23.35 -4.57
CA ALA A 84 22.01 22.39 -4.46
C ALA A 84 21.89 21.88 -3.02
N VAL A 85 20.85 22.30 -2.30
CA VAL A 85 20.62 21.91 -0.91
C VAL A 85 19.66 20.72 -0.87
N CYS A 86 20.17 19.56 -0.46
CA CYS A 86 19.43 18.31 -0.36
C CYS A 86 18.77 18.20 1.02
N GLY A 87 17.43 18.16 1.05
CA GLY A 87 16.64 18.20 2.28
C GLY A 87 16.47 19.60 2.85
N ALA A 88 16.56 20.65 2.01
CA ALA A 88 16.44 22.05 2.41
C ALA A 88 15.20 22.31 3.29
N VAL A 89 15.39 22.96 4.43
CA VAL A 89 14.30 23.37 5.33
C VAL A 89 14.15 24.87 5.25
N LEU A 90 12.92 25.34 5.02
CA LEU A 90 12.57 26.76 4.98
C LEU A 90 11.37 27.01 5.89
N GLN A 91 11.36 28.20 6.52
CA GLN A 91 10.27 28.65 7.38
C GLN A 91 9.89 30.08 7.05
N ALA A 92 8.60 30.35 6.90
CA ALA A 92 8.02 31.68 6.72
C ALA A 92 6.86 31.87 7.70
N GLY A 93 7.10 32.55 8.84
CA GLY A 93 6.14 32.63 9.93
C GLY A 93 5.76 31.20 10.44
N ASN A 94 4.49 30.92 10.47
CA ASN A 94 3.95 29.61 10.91
C ASN A 94 3.98 28.51 9.83
N LEU A 95 4.62 28.76 8.71
CA LEU A 95 4.76 27.77 7.62
C LEU A 95 6.17 27.21 7.59
N ILE A 96 6.29 25.89 7.54
CA ILE A 96 7.57 25.21 7.42
C ILE A 96 7.50 24.13 6.33
N THR A 97 8.58 23.97 5.58
CA THR A 97 8.66 22.90 4.59
C THR A 97 10.05 22.29 4.50
N ARG A 98 10.10 20.99 4.18
CA ARG A 98 11.34 20.31 3.78
C ARG A 98 11.27 19.94 2.31
N ILE A 99 12.14 20.54 1.51
CA ILE A 99 12.24 20.35 0.07
C ILE A 99 13.27 19.25 -0.20
N PRO A 100 12.98 18.21 -1.01
CA PRO A 100 13.95 17.15 -1.28
C PRO A 100 15.28 17.68 -1.83
N ILE A 101 15.23 18.55 -2.84
CA ILE A 101 16.39 19.27 -3.35
C ILE A 101 15.92 20.68 -3.76
N LEU A 102 16.58 21.70 -3.24
CA LEU A 102 16.40 23.09 -3.63
C LEU A 102 17.70 23.57 -4.30
N VAL A 103 17.60 23.94 -5.56
CA VAL A 103 18.74 24.45 -6.34
C VAL A 103 18.60 25.96 -6.44
N LYS A 104 19.66 26.68 -6.11
CA LYS A 104 19.80 28.13 -6.37
C LYS A 104 20.82 28.34 -7.47
N ASN A 105 20.50 29.19 -8.42
CA ASN A 105 21.39 29.68 -9.46
C ASN A 105 21.12 31.18 -9.63
N GLY A 106 21.97 32.02 -9.05
CA GLY A 106 21.79 33.48 -9.02
C GLY A 106 20.45 33.88 -8.39
N ARG A 107 19.54 34.42 -9.20
CA ARG A 107 18.18 34.83 -8.79
C ARG A 107 17.09 33.81 -9.09
N GLU A 108 17.45 32.60 -9.47
CA GLU A 108 16.52 31.54 -9.76
C GLU A 108 16.59 30.47 -8.67
N LEU A 109 15.42 29.96 -8.25
CA LEU A 109 15.27 28.84 -7.34
C LEU A 109 14.51 27.72 -8.04
N THR A 110 15.07 26.52 -8.06
CA THR A 110 14.39 25.33 -8.59
C THR A 110 14.03 24.38 -7.45
N ILE A 111 12.73 24.14 -7.27
CA ILE A 111 12.21 23.12 -6.36
C ILE A 111 12.18 21.79 -7.09
N ILE A 112 12.98 20.82 -6.64
CA ILE A 112 12.98 19.47 -7.20
C ILE A 112 12.20 18.53 -6.29
N GLN A 113 11.10 17.97 -6.80
CA GLN A 113 10.35 16.90 -6.15
C GLN A 113 10.64 15.56 -6.80
N ILE A 114 10.87 14.55 -5.97
CA ILE A 114 11.20 13.20 -6.40
C ILE A 114 10.02 12.28 -6.12
N HIS A 115 9.54 11.62 -7.15
CA HIS A 115 8.37 10.75 -7.08
C HIS A 115 8.76 9.30 -7.34
N GLY A 116 8.18 8.39 -6.54
CA GLY A 116 8.39 6.95 -6.71
C GLY A 116 7.62 6.32 -7.87
N LYS A 117 6.81 7.08 -8.63
CA LYS A 117 6.00 6.56 -9.72
C LYS A 117 6.80 6.47 -11.01
N LEU A 118 6.68 5.34 -11.73
CA LEU A 118 7.31 5.17 -13.04
C LEU A 118 6.73 6.10 -14.10
N ARG A 119 7.58 6.66 -14.95
CA ARG A 119 7.20 7.47 -16.09
C ARG A 119 8.00 7.07 -17.35
N LYS A 120 7.37 7.07 -18.54
CA LYS A 120 8.07 6.95 -19.81
C LYS A 120 8.66 8.31 -20.21
N GLN A 121 9.89 8.34 -20.69
CA GLN A 121 10.56 9.56 -21.14
C GLN A 121 9.87 10.21 -22.35
N SER A 122 9.15 9.41 -23.16
CA SER A 122 8.37 9.88 -24.32
C SER A 122 7.06 10.59 -23.98
N GLN A 123 6.67 10.65 -22.70
CA GLN A 123 5.50 11.42 -22.27
C GLN A 123 5.86 12.91 -22.22
N ARG A 124 4.86 13.80 -22.46
CA ARG A 124 5.06 15.25 -22.47
C ARG A 124 5.94 15.71 -21.30
N ASN A 125 6.92 16.57 -21.57
CA ASN A 125 7.87 17.08 -20.57
C ASN A 125 7.26 18.13 -19.62
N THR A 126 5.95 18.37 -19.72
CA THR A 126 5.19 19.28 -18.87
C THR A 126 4.06 18.56 -18.18
N ILE A 127 3.72 18.96 -16.96
CA ILE A 127 2.51 18.57 -16.24
C ILE A 127 1.64 19.80 -16.13
N GLU A 128 0.51 19.75 -16.80
CA GLU A 128 -0.57 20.72 -16.68
C GLU A 128 -1.65 20.12 -15.78
N THR A 129 -2.41 20.96 -15.11
CA THR A 129 -3.51 20.54 -14.23
C THR A 129 -4.64 19.91 -15.00
N ALA A 130 -4.64 20.03 -16.32
CA ALA A 130 -5.73 19.54 -17.19
C ALA A 130 -6.45 18.32 -16.59
N GLY A 131 -7.17 18.55 -15.57
CA GLY A 131 -8.36 17.98 -14.94
C GLY A 131 -8.47 16.47 -14.77
N LYS A 132 -7.45 15.65 -14.94
CA LYS A 132 -7.76 14.27 -15.32
C LYS A 132 -7.20 13.14 -14.46
N LYS A 133 -6.32 13.37 -13.47
CA LYS A 133 -5.90 12.26 -12.57
C LYS A 133 -5.64 12.76 -11.16
N ARG A 134 -6.47 12.32 -10.23
CA ARG A 134 -6.34 12.56 -8.77
C ARG A 134 -4.92 12.36 -8.23
N SER A 135 -4.18 11.38 -8.75
CA SER A 135 -2.81 11.13 -8.35
C SER A 135 -1.81 12.23 -8.74
N THR A 136 -2.05 12.97 -9.81
CA THR A 136 -1.16 14.06 -10.26
C THR A 136 -1.39 15.33 -9.46
N ALA A 137 -2.64 15.65 -9.12
CA ALA A 137 -2.95 16.84 -8.36
C ALA A 137 -2.41 16.81 -6.93
N VAL A 138 -2.35 15.66 -6.28
CA VAL A 138 -1.71 15.54 -4.94
C VAL A 138 -0.23 15.94 -5.00
N TYR A 139 0.47 15.65 -6.11
CA TYR A 139 1.85 16.07 -6.30
C TYR A 139 1.96 17.58 -6.54
N LEU A 140 1.06 18.14 -7.36
CA LEU A 140 1.01 19.57 -7.63
C LEU A 140 0.67 20.38 -6.38
N LEU A 141 -0.31 19.94 -5.58
CA LEU A 141 -0.69 20.57 -4.31
C LEU A 141 0.48 20.65 -3.33
N LYS A 142 1.22 19.54 -3.21
CA LYS A 142 2.41 19.53 -2.35
C LYS A 142 3.50 20.47 -2.86
N ALA A 143 3.66 20.56 -4.18
CA ALA A 143 4.58 21.48 -4.80
C ALA A 143 4.11 22.93 -4.62
N ALA A 144 2.83 23.21 -4.78
CA ALA A 144 2.24 24.53 -4.60
C ALA A 144 2.45 25.06 -3.18
N TYR A 145 2.19 24.24 -2.15
CA TYR A 145 2.50 24.62 -0.76
C TYR A 145 3.99 24.97 -0.58
N ARG A 146 4.89 24.17 -1.13
CA ARG A 146 6.34 24.42 -1.07
C ARG A 146 6.73 25.69 -1.78
N THR A 147 6.15 25.94 -2.95
CA THR A 147 6.37 27.15 -3.74
C THR A 147 5.90 28.38 -2.97
N GLU A 148 4.74 28.33 -2.33
CA GLU A 148 4.22 29.39 -1.48
C GLU A 148 5.20 29.74 -0.34
N VAL A 149 5.75 28.72 0.35
CA VAL A 149 6.75 28.95 1.41
C VAL A 149 8.04 29.55 0.85
N VAL A 150 8.52 29.05 -0.30
CA VAL A 150 9.75 29.58 -0.95
C VAL A 150 9.56 31.04 -1.38
N GLN A 151 8.43 31.38 -1.98
CA GLN A 151 8.14 32.76 -2.42
C GLN A 151 8.03 33.72 -1.25
N ARG A 152 7.50 33.29 -0.10
CA ARG A 152 7.49 34.11 1.14
C ARG A 152 8.87 34.28 1.73
N CYS A 153 9.75 33.28 1.64
CA CYS A 153 11.14 33.38 2.12
C CYS A 153 12.01 34.24 1.20
N PHE A 154 11.74 34.22 -0.11
CA PHE A 154 12.56 34.85 -1.14
C PHE A 154 11.70 35.67 -2.12
N PRO A 155 11.09 36.78 -1.66
CA PRO A 155 10.27 37.63 -2.52
C PRO A 155 11.10 38.21 -3.67
N GLY A 156 10.60 38.08 -4.90
CA GLY A 156 11.25 38.57 -6.11
C GLY A 156 12.29 37.65 -6.75
N MET A 157 12.48 36.43 -6.23
CA MET A 157 13.19 35.36 -6.93
C MET A 157 12.25 34.58 -7.84
N ALA A 158 12.72 34.17 -9.03
CA ALA A 158 12.02 33.29 -9.91
C ALA A 158 12.03 31.87 -9.32
N VAL A 159 10.85 31.21 -9.25
CA VAL A 159 10.72 29.85 -8.72
C VAL A 159 10.26 28.90 -9.83
N GLU A 160 11.10 27.93 -10.15
CA GLU A 160 10.81 26.81 -11.03
C GLU A 160 10.49 25.56 -10.23
N VAL A 161 9.63 24.68 -10.77
CA VAL A 161 9.32 23.40 -10.15
C VAL A 161 9.58 22.27 -11.14
N GLN A 162 10.40 21.32 -10.72
CA GLN A 162 10.72 20.12 -11.48
C GLN A 162 10.32 18.86 -10.72
N PHE A 163 9.64 17.95 -11.43
CA PHE A 163 9.34 16.60 -10.94
C PHE A 163 10.29 15.61 -11.57
N ILE A 164 10.89 14.76 -10.73
CA ILE A 164 11.77 13.69 -11.15
C ILE A 164 11.10 12.35 -10.88
N PHE A 165 11.08 11.49 -11.90
CA PHE A 165 10.48 10.16 -11.87
C PHE A 165 11.47 9.11 -12.32
N PRO A 166 11.49 7.90 -11.72
CA PRO A 166 12.19 6.77 -12.31
C PRO A 166 11.65 6.45 -13.71
N ASN A 167 12.56 6.27 -14.66
CA ASN A 167 12.24 6.02 -16.05
C ASN A 167 11.80 4.55 -16.26
N LYS A 168 10.58 4.37 -16.75
CA LYS A 168 9.97 3.03 -16.92
C LYS A 168 10.74 2.13 -17.89
N VAL A 169 11.45 2.70 -18.87
CA VAL A 169 12.17 1.93 -19.90
C VAL A 169 13.65 1.75 -19.58
N PHE A 170 14.13 2.35 -18.49
CA PHE A 170 15.50 2.18 -18.02
C PHE A 170 15.78 0.73 -17.64
N ARG A 171 16.98 0.24 -17.98
CA ARG A 171 17.54 -1.03 -17.49
C ARG A 171 18.91 -0.77 -16.91
N SER A 172 19.15 -1.27 -15.71
CA SER A 172 20.46 -1.13 -15.07
C SER A 172 21.53 -1.91 -15.83
N THR A 173 22.68 -1.30 -16.02
CA THR A 173 23.87 -1.99 -16.57
C THR A 173 24.83 -2.44 -15.47
N VAL A 174 24.54 -2.11 -14.22
CA VAL A 174 25.33 -2.46 -13.02
C VAL A 174 24.53 -3.27 -12.01
N ILE A 175 25.20 -3.96 -11.10
CA ILE A 175 24.64 -4.62 -9.93
C ILE A 175 24.69 -3.64 -8.75
N GLY A 176 23.70 -3.68 -7.86
CA GLY A 176 23.73 -2.94 -6.59
C GLY A 176 23.52 -1.43 -6.72
N LEU A 177 22.82 -0.96 -7.77
CA LEU A 177 22.51 0.47 -7.92
C LEU A 177 21.71 1.02 -6.71
N ASN A 178 20.98 0.15 -5.98
CA ASN A 178 20.28 0.48 -4.74
C ASN A 178 21.22 0.78 -3.56
N ARG A 179 22.51 0.41 -3.63
CA ARG A 179 23.54 0.66 -2.60
C ARG A 179 24.21 2.03 -2.80
N ILE A 180 23.45 3.05 -3.15
CA ILE A 180 23.94 4.39 -3.49
C ILE A 180 24.85 5.02 -2.41
N ARG A 181 24.69 4.62 -1.15
CA ARG A 181 25.51 5.11 -0.02
C ARG A 181 26.95 4.57 -0.04
N ASP A 182 27.16 3.44 -0.71
CA ASP A 182 28.49 2.85 -0.91
C ASP A 182 29.23 3.47 -2.10
N PHE A 183 28.61 4.45 -2.78
CA PHE A 183 29.20 5.14 -3.94
C PHE A 183 30.60 5.71 -3.67
N GLY A 184 30.87 6.13 -2.43
CA GLY A 184 32.20 6.59 -2.00
C GLY A 184 33.25 5.48 -1.94
N LYS A 185 32.85 4.22 -1.82
CA LYS A 185 33.73 3.06 -1.59
C LYS A 185 34.08 2.28 -2.86
N ILE A 186 33.40 2.56 -3.99
CA ILE A 186 33.61 1.87 -5.27
C ILE A 186 34.76 2.50 -6.06
N THR A 187 35.34 1.74 -6.98
CA THR A 187 36.45 2.20 -7.83
C THR A 187 36.03 3.32 -8.78
N THR A 188 36.99 4.08 -9.30
CA THR A 188 36.73 5.18 -10.25
C THR A 188 35.98 4.70 -11.51
N HIS A 189 36.35 3.53 -12.02
CA HIS A 189 35.67 2.93 -13.19
C HIS A 189 34.22 2.54 -12.89
N GLU A 190 33.96 1.98 -11.72
CA GLU A 190 32.59 1.66 -11.29
C GLU A 190 31.77 2.93 -11.07
N LYS A 191 32.35 3.99 -10.50
CA LYS A 191 31.69 5.30 -10.35
C LYS A 191 31.16 5.83 -11.68
N SER A 192 31.98 5.84 -12.74
CA SER A 192 31.57 6.29 -14.07
C SER A 192 30.36 5.52 -14.60
N LYS A 193 30.35 4.18 -14.45
CA LYS A 193 29.20 3.35 -14.85
C LYS A 193 27.95 3.61 -14.00
N PHE A 194 28.11 3.87 -12.71
CA PHE A 194 27.00 4.25 -11.83
C PHE A 194 26.41 5.61 -12.23
N GLU A 195 27.25 6.60 -12.47
CA GLU A 195 26.82 7.95 -12.90
C GLU A 195 26.06 7.89 -14.22
N GLU A 196 26.55 7.16 -15.23
CA GLU A 196 25.84 6.93 -16.48
C GLU A 196 24.44 6.30 -16.26
N ASN A 197 24.36 5.31 -15.36
CA ASN A 197 23.08 4.70 -15.02
C ASN A 197 22.12 5.68 -14.33
N LEU A 198 22.62 6.52 -13.40
CA LEU A 198 21.82 7.51 -12.70
C LEU A 198 21.30 8.62 -13.63
N GLU A 199 22.06 9.02 -14.61
CA GLU A 199 21.59 9.98 -15.64
C GLU A 199 20.41 9.43 -16.44
N ARG A 200 20.47 8.18 -16.85
CA ARG A 200 19.45 7.49 -17.65
C ARG A 200 18.24 7.01 -16.84
N LEU A 201 18.45 6.79 -15.53
CA LEU A 201 17.44 6.27 -14.62
C LEU A 201 16.27 7.24 -14.41
N PHE A 202 16.51 8.55 -14.51
CA PHE A 202 15.52 9.55 -14.14
C PHE A 202 15.01 10.36 -15.34
N SER A 203 13.69 10.55 -15.38
CA SER A 203 13.01 11.49 -16.28
C SER A 203 12.67 12.76 -15.50
N THR A 204 13.05 13.93 -16.02
CA THR A 204 12.71 15.24 -15.46
C THR A 204 11.51 15.81 -16.19
N VAL A 205 10.62 16.47 -15.47
CA VAL A 205 9.40 17.08 -16.01
C VAL A 205 9.24 18.47 -15.40
N ASN A 206 9.08 19.50 -16.22
CA ASN A 206 8.73 20.82 -15.76
C ASN A 206 7.27 20.84 -15.28
N ALA A 207 7.05 21.22 -14.02
CA ALA A 207 5.74 21.28 -13.38
C ALA A 207 5.31 22.71 -13.02
N THR A 208 6.10 23.73 -13.37
CA THR A 208 5.90 25.12 -12.95
C THR A 208 4.53 25.65 -13.35
N ALA A 209 4.11 25.43 -14.61
CA ALA A 209 2.79 25.87 -15.07
C ALA A 209 1.65 25.24 -14.27
N GLY A 210 1.69 23.91 -14.10
CA GLY A 210 0.66 23.20 -13.32
C GLY A 210 0.66 23.55 -11.84
N VAL A 211 1.81 23.90 -11.26
CA VAL A 211 1.91 24.39 -9.87
C VAL A 211 1.29 25.78 -9.76
N ASN A 212 1.55 26.68 -10.71
CA ASN A 212 0.98 28.03 -10.70
C ASN A 212 -0.54 28.00 -10.87
N GLU A 213 -1.09 27.09 -11.67
CA GLU A 213 -2.55 26.89 -11.74
C GLU A 213 -3.13 26.52 -10.37
N VAL A 214 -2.51 25.54 -9.68
CA VAL A 214 -2.96 25.08 -8.36
C VAL A 214 -2.75 26.14 -7.26
N LEU A 215 -1.69 26.96 -7.35
CA LEU A 215 -1.49 28.09 -6.43
C LEU A 215 -2.67 29.04 -6.44
N ASN A 216 -3.23 29.31 -7.63
CA ASN A 216 -4.34 30.24 -7.83
C ASN A 216 -5.71 29.62 -7.58
N SER A 217 -5.86 28.30 -7.79
CA SER A 217 -7.15 27.62 -7.63
C SER A 217 -6.97 26.14 -7.29
N VAL A 218 -7.32 25.76 -6.08
CA VAL A 218 -7.29 24.37 -5.62
C VAL A 218 -8.39 23.58 -6.31
N PRO A 219 -8.10 22.40 -6.90
CA PRO A 219 -9.09 21.58 -7.58
C PRO A 219 -10.18 21.04 -6.63
N GLU A 220 -11.46 21.18 -7.00
CA GLU A 220 -12.65 20.76 -6.25
C GLU A 220 -12.58 19.31 -5.72
N TRP A 221 -12.12 18.38 -6.51
CA TRP A 221 -12.14 16.95 -6.18
C TRP A 221 -11.05 16.48 -5.20
N VAL A 222 -10.15 17.36 -4.76
CA VAL A 222 -9.16 17.08 -3.70
C VAL A 222 -9.42 17.92 -2.46
N ALA A 223 -10.15 19.01 -2.58
CA ALA A 223 -10.43 19.93 -1.50
C ALA A 223 -11.68 19.52 -0.70
N TYR A 224 -11.70 19.87 0.57
CA TYR A 224 -12.92 19.95 1.34
C TYR A 224 -13.81 21.03 0.70
N PRO A 225 -15.16 20.88 0.63
CA PRO A 225 -16.03 21.81 -0.12
C PRO A 225 -15.80 23.30 0.16
N LYS A 226 -15.48 23.65 1.39
CA LYS A 226 -15.15 25.03 1.81
C LYS A 226 -13.95 25.62 1.06
N PHE A 227 -13.04 24.80 0.54
CA PHE A 227 -11.80 25.21 -0.11
C PHE A 227 -11.84 25.11 -1.63
N GLU A 228 -12.99 24.78 -2.19
CA GLU A 228 -13.18 24.74 -3.64
C GLU A 228 -12.91 26.11 -4.24
N ASN A 229 -12.11 26.15 -5.30
CA ASN A 229 -11.71 27.36 -6.01
C ASN A 229 -10.91 28.42 -5.19
N CYS A 230 -10.54 28.12 -3.95
CA CYS A 230 -9.63 28.97 -3.17
C CYS A 230 -8.20 28.85 -3.70
N SER A 231 -7.42 29.92 -3.58
CA SER A 231 -5.98 29.89 -3.74
C SER A 231 -5.32 29.12 -2.57
N VAL A 232 -4.10 28.61 -2.79
CA VAL A 232 -3.33 27.96 -1.72
C VAL A 232 -3.11 28.90 -0.54
N SER A 233 -2.89 30.19 -0.78
CA SER A 233 -2.69 31.20 0.26
C SER A 233 -3.95 31.40 1.11
N GLU A 234 -5.15 31.44 0.49
CA GLU A 234 -6.43 31.54 1.20
C GLU A 234 -6.70 30.29 2.05
N VAL A 235 -6.45 29.10 1.51
CA VAL A 235 -6.56 27.83 2.28
C VAL A 235 -5.61 27.84 3.48
N ILE A 236 -4.35 28.23 3.30
CA ILE A 236 -3.38 28.33 4.39
C ILE A 236 -3.89 29.30 5.46
N SER A 237 -4.35 30.50 5.06
CA SER A 237 -4.86 31.51 5.99
C SER A 237 -6.06 31.00 6.79
N SER A 238 -7.00 30.32 6.13
CA SER A 238 -8.15 29.69 6.79
C SER A 238 -7.70 28.60 7.78
N LEU A 239 -6.80 27.70 7.38
CA LEU A 239 -6.34 26.61 8.25
C LEU A 239 -5.51 27.11 9.45
N LEU A 240 -4.80 28.22 9.34
CA LEU A 240 -4.06 28.84 10.43
C LEU A 240 -4.99 29.58 11.40
N SER A 241 -6.00 30.30 10.90
CA SER A 241 -6.98 31.02 11.74
C SER A 241 -7.86 30.07 12.56
N GLU A 242 -8.12 28.88 12.05
CA GLU A 242 -8.92 27.85 12.70
C GLU A 242 -8.10 26.96 13.66
N GLY A 243 -6.77 27.12 13.73
CA GLY A 243 -5.83 26.21 14.41
C GLY A 243 -6.08 26.00 15.91
N GLU A 244 -6.72 26.97 16.60
CA GLU A 244 -7.02 26.88 18.03
C GLU A 244 -8.47 26.52 18.35
N ASP A 245 -9.42 26.91 17.51
CA ASP A 245 -10.86 26.64 17.71
C ASP A 245 -11.58 26.17 16.45
N LEU A 246 -11.45 24.87 16.16
CA LEU A 246 -12.19 24.22 15.09
C LEU A 246 -13.65 23.87 15.46
N SER A 247 -14.16 24.38 16.59
CA SER A 247 -15.51 24.09 17.10
C SER A 247 -16.62 24.62 16.16
N HIS A 248 -16.29 25.61 15.32
CA HIS A 248 -17.22 26.24 14.37
C HIS A 248 -17.21 25.61 12.97
N LEU A 249 -16.38 24.58 12.74
CA LEU A 249 -16.44 23.84 11.49
C LEU A 249 -17.67 22.95 11.52
N GLU A 250 -18.71 23.31 10.77
CA GLU A 250 -19.80 22.40 10.38
C GLU A 250 -19.24 21.33 9.43
N THR A 251 -18.33 20.50 9.95
CA THR A 251 -17.76 19.38 9.22
C THR A 251 -18.71 18.20 9.35
N GLY A 252 -19.61 18.05 8.40
CA GLY A 252 -20.38 16.82 8.27
C GLY A 252 -19.49 15.61 7.89
N VAL A 253 -20.04 14.42 8.05
CA VAL A 253 -19.42 13.19 7.51
C VAL A 253 -19.43 13.29 5.99
N HIS A 254 -18.26 13.11 5.37
CA HIS A 254 -18.11 13.22 3.93
C HIS A 254 -17.29 12.05 3.36
N LYS A 255 -17.24 11.94 2.04
CA LYS A 255 -16.65 10.82 1.31
C LYS A 255 -15.22 10.45 1.74
N ALA A 256 -14.38 11.43 2.10
CA ALA A 256 -13.03 11.18 2.56
C ALA A 256 -12.99 10.45 3.92
N CYS A 257 -14.08 10.47 4.71
CA CYS A 257 -14.17 9.80 5.98
C CYS A 257 -14.11 8.27 5.84
N LYS A 258 -14.51 7.70 4.70
CA LYS A 258 -14.46 6.23 4.50
C LYS A 258 -13.09 5.64 4.79
N TYR A 259 -12.04 6.27 4.32
CA TYR A 259 -10.66 5.81 4.47
C TYR A 259 -9.84 6.67 5.44
N CYS A 260 -10.53 7.45 6.28
CA CYS A 260 -9.87 8.32 7.23
C CYS A 260 -9.31 7.50 8.40
N GLU A 261 -8.03 7.66 8.65
CA GLU A 261 -7.29 7.03 9.74
C GLU A 261 -7.80 7.42 11.13
N TYR A 262 -8.53 8.52 11.23
CA TYR A 262 -9.10 9.05 12.48
C TYR A 262 -10.56 8.65 12.70
N ARG A 263 -11.21 7.98 11.76
CA ARG A 263 -12.64 7.66 11.85
C ARG A 263 -12.97 6.78 13.03
N LYS A 264 -12.25 5.66 13.17
CA LYS A 264 -12.44 4.67 14.23
C LYS A 264 -11.50 4.93 15.41
N PRO A 265 -11.90 4.56 16.65
CA PRO A 265 -11.01 4.63 17.79
C PRO A 265 -9.83 3.66 17.63
N SER A 266 -8.76 3.91 18.37
CA SER A 266 -7.66 2.98 18.60
C SER A 266 -7.44 2.83 20.11
N SER A 267 -6.54 1.94 20.52
CA SER A 267 -6.18 1.78 21.95
C SER A 267 -5.72 3.09 22.61
N GLU A 268 -5.20 4.03 21.84
CA GLU A 268 -4.58 5.26 22.34
C GLU A 268 -5.36 6.53 21.96
N ARG A 269 -6.44 6.40 21.17
CA ARG A 269 -7.12 7.55 20.58
C ARG A 269 -8.62 7.30 20.42
N LYS A 270 -9.44 8.26 20.84
CA LYS A 270 -10.87 8.31 20.47
C LYS A 270 -11.04 8.54 18.98
N GLY A 271 -12.06 7.93 18.41
CA GLY A 271 -12.41 8.15 17.00
C GLY A 271 -12.89 9.57 16.74
N CYS A 272 -12.70 10.05 15.51
CA CYS A 272 -13.20 11.35 15.08
C CYS A 272 -14.73 11.45 15.30
N TRP A 273 -15.46 10.40 14.96
CA TRP A 273 -16.91 10.38 15.07
C TRP A 273 -17.39 10.42 16.53
N GLU A 274 -16.70 9.73 17.43
CA GLU A 274 -16.99 9.81 18.86
C GLU A 274 -16.67 11.18 19.46
N THR A 275 -15.73 11.91 18.84
CA THR A 275 -15.24 13.18 19.40
C THR A 275 -16.05 14.38 18.90
N PHE A 276 -16.52 14.39 17.65
CA PHE A 276 -17.05 15.56 16.99
C PHE A 276 -18.50 15.44 16.50
N PHE A 277 -19.07 14.22 16.50
CA PHE A 277 -20.45 14.03 16.07
C PHE A 277 -21.32 13.58 17.24
N ALA A 278 -22.55 14.10 17.30
CA ALA A 278 -23.50 13.71 18.34
C ALA A 278 -23.77 12.20 18.29
N GLN A 279 -23.86 11.58 19.48
CA GLN A 279 -23.93 10.13 19.64
C GLN A 279 -25.07 9.45 18.88
N ASP A 280 -26.15 10.16 18.58
CA ASP A 280 -27.39 9.58 18.07
C ASP A 280 -27.40 9.35 16.55
N ALA A 281 -26.68 10.17 15.78
CA ALA A 281 -26.68 10.07 14.31
C ALA A 281 -25.55 9.22 13.73
N VAL A 282 -24.44 9.05 14.44
CA VAL A 282 -23.20 8.42 13.92
C VAL A 282 -22.62 7.41 14.91
N SER A 283 -23.38 7.02 15.92
CA SER A 283 -22.93 6.22 17.05
C SER A 283 -22.49 4.78 16.72
N ARG A 284 -22.76 4.31 15.49
CA ARG A 284 -22.36 2.97 15.02
C ARG A 284 -21.56 3.04 13.74
N PRO A 285 -20.27 3.40 13.79
CA PRO A 285 -19.43 3.48 12.59
C PRO A 285 -19.30 2.15 11.83
N ASP A 286 -19.55 1.04 12.48
CA ASP A 286 -19.56 -0.33 11.95
C ASP A 286 -20.80 -0.65 11.09
N LYS A 287 -21.86 0.16 11.17
CA LYS A 287 -23.10 0.00 10.36
C LYS A 287 -23.36 1.18 9.43
N HIS A 288 -22.37 2.01 9.21
CA HIS A 288 -22.45 3.14 8.31
C HIS A 288 -22.39 2.70 6.84
N ILE A 289 -23.00 3.48 5.95
CA ILE A 289 -22.98 3.25 4.49
C ILE A 289 -21.56 3.08 3.93
N PHE A 290 -20.52 3.60 4.59
CA PHE A 290 -19.14 3.42 4.19
C PHE A 290 -18.64 1.98 4.36
N GLU A 291 -19.30 1.17 5.18
CA GLU A 291 -18.96 -0.25 5.35
C GLU A 291 -19.59 -1.13 4.25
N LEU A 292 -20.44 -0.56 3.41
CA LEU A 292 -20.95 -1.30 2.26
C LEU A 292 -19.85 -1.54 1.22
N MET A 293 -19.79 -2.75 0.71
CA MET A 293 -18.78 -3.19 -0.26
C MET A 293 -18.79 -2.32 -1.52
N GLY A 294 -17.60 -1.90 -1.95
CA GLY A 294 -17.41 -1.15 -3.19
C GLY A 294 -18.01 0.26 -3.22
N HIS A 295 -18.49 0.82 -2.12
CA HIS A 295 -19.11 2.15 -2.06
C HIS A 295 -18.10 3.31 -1.99
N GLY A 296 -16.98 3.23 -2.72
CA GLY A 296 -15.93 4.25 -2.64
C GLY A 296 -16.21 5.57 -3.36
N ASN A 297 -17.00 5.57 -4.44
CA ASN A 297 -17.00 6.69 -5.38
C ASN A 297 -18.36 7.38 -5.62
N THR A 298 -19.46 6.86 -5.11
CA THR A 298 -20.81 7.30 -5.47
C THR A 298 -21.65 7.89 -4.33
N LEU A 299 -21.04 8.08 -3.15
CA LEU A 299 -21.74 8.68 -2.02
C LEU A 299 -21.62 10.20 -2.09
N GLU A 300 -22.70 10.85 -2.40
CA GLU A 300 -22.91 12.24 -2.08
C GLU A 300 -22.79 12.44 -0.56
N SER A 301 -22.37 13.63 -0.15
CA SER A 301 -22.25 14.03 1.25
C SER A 301 -23.58 13.76 1.98
N GLY A 302 -23.66 12.62 2.64
CA GLY A 302 -24.81 12.27 3.47
C GLY A 302 -24.38 12.22 4.92
N ASN A 303 -24.85 13.15 5.73
CA ASN A 303 -24.68 13.10 7.17
C ASN A 303 -25.31 11.83 7.71
N GLY A 304 -24.50 10.94 8.27
CA GLY A 304 -24.96 9.88 9.17
C GLY A 304 -25.90 8.81 8.61
N VAL A 305 -25.87 8.50 7.31
CA VAL A 305 -26.78 7.51 6.71
C VAL A 305 -26.38 6.09 7.13
N HIS A 306 -27.23 5.41 7.87
CA HIS A 306 -27.13 4.01 8.23
C HIS A 306 -27.50 3.08 7.06
N TYR A 307 -27.07 1.83 7.12
CA TYR A 307 -27.48 0.79 6.17
C TYR A 307 -29.01 0.69 6.06
N GLN A 308 -29.71 0.78 7.19
CA GLN A 308 -31.15 0.64 7.28
C GLN A 308 -31.92 1.72 6.50
N GLU A 309 -31.40 2.95 6.44
CA GLU A 309 -32.02 4.04 5.71
C GLU A 309 -31.93 3.87 4.19
N LYS A 310 -30.91 3.16 3.70
CA LYS A 310 -30.73 2.85 2.26
C LYS A 310 -31.65 1.74 1.76
N VAL A 311 -32.20 0.92 2.61
CA VAL A 311 -33.12 -0.18 2.21
C VAL A 311 -34.42 0.36 1.68
N GLU A 312 -34.88 1.51 2.16
CA GLU A 312 -36.12 2.17 1.67
C GLU A 312 -35.95 2.73 0.25
N ILE A 313 -34.68 3.00 -0.17
CA ILE A 313 -34.38 3.57 -1.48
C ILE A 313 -34.14 2.48 -2.55
N THR A 314 -33.87 1.25 -2.15
CA THR A 314 -33.58 0.13 -3.07
C THR A 314 -34.76 -0.83 -3.20
N ASP A 315 -35.94 -0.30 -3.56
CA ASP A 315 -37.09 -1.12 -3.90
C ASP A 315 -36.74 -2.11 -5.02
N GLY A 316 -36.63 -3.39 -4.68
CA GLY A 316 -36.50 -4.43 -5.69
C GLY A 316 -35.79 -5.73 -5.30
N PHE A 317 -35.16 -5.84 -4.11
CA PHE A 317 -34.53 -7.10 -3.70
C PHE A 317 -35.07 -7.56 -2.33
N HIS A 318 -36.21 -8.27 -2.38
CA HIS A 318 -36.91 -8.66 -1.16
C HIS A 318 -36.60 -10.06 -0.66
N SER A 319 -35.88 -10.91 -1.42
CA SER A 319 -35.53 -12.24 -0.94
C SER A 319 -34.36 -12.87 -1.68
N PHE A 320 -33.69 -13.80 -1.01
CA PHE A 320 -32.69 -14.70 -1.53
C PHE A 320 -33.20 -15.53 -2.75
N GLU A 321 -34.47 -15.91 -2.76
CA GLU A 321 -35.11 -16.61 -3.88
C GLU A 321 -35.10 -15.77 -5.16
N LEU A 322 -35.30 -14.46 -5.07
CA LEU A 322 -35.18 -13.54 -6.19
C LEU A 322 -33.75 -13.47 -6.71
N MET A 323 -32.75 -13.54 -5.84
CA MET A 323 -31.35 -13.56 -6.26
C MET A 323 -30.98 -14.86 -7.00
N LYS A 324 -31.49 -16.00 -6.55
CA LYS A 324 -31.37 -17.27 -7.28
C LYS A 324 -32.04 -17.23 -8.65
N LYS A 325 -33.17 -16.52 -8.76
CA LYS A 325 -33.98 -16.44 -9.99
C LYS A 325 -33.42 -15.45 -11.01
N TYR A 326 -32.88 -14.31 -10.56
CA TYR A 326 -32.40 -13.21 -11.41
C TYR A 326 -30.89 -12.98 -11.32
N GLY A 327 -30.19 -13.72 -10.44
CA GLY A 327 -28.74 -13.65 -10.31
C GLY A 327 -28.08 -14.16 -11.57
N GLY A 328 -27.16 -13.38 -12.12
CA GLY A 328 -26.22 -13.83 -13.14
C GLY A 328 -25.34 -14.97 -12.61
N PRO A 329 -24.41 -15.46 -13.43
CA PRO A 329 -23.52 -16.57 -13.05
C PRO A 329 -22.55 -16.21 -11.90
N LYS A 330 -22.57 -14.98 -11.40
CA LYS A 330 -21.67 -14.44 -10.36
C LYS A 330 -22.40 -13.46 -9.45
N ILE A 331 -21.97 -13.34 -8.19
CA ILE A 331 -22.48 -12.34 -7.26
C ILE A 331 -21.97 -10.94 -7.68
N THR A 332 -22.88 -10.02 -7.94
CA THR A 332 -22.54 -8.64 -8.23
C THR A 332 -22.26 -7.84 -6.94
N ILE A 333 -21.58 -6.70 -7.06
CA ILE A 333 -21.35 -5.79 -5.92
C ILE A 333 -22.70 -5.30 -5.34
N GLN A 334 -23.69 -5.04 -6.17
CA GLN A 334 -25.01 -4.60 -5.70
C GLN A 334 -25.72 -5.70 -4.88
N GLN A 335 -25.66 -6.94 -5.33
CA GLN A 335 -26.21 -8.08 -4.58
C GLN A 335 -25.51 -8.23 -3.22
N ARG A 336 -24.19 -8.07 -3.16
CA ARG A 336 -23.44 -8.10 -1.87
C ARG A 336 -23.89 -7.01 -0.92
N ARG A 337 -24.09 -5.77 -1.41
CA ARG A 337 -24.60 -4.66 -0.59
C ARG A 337 -25.97 -4.98 -0.02
N ASN A 338 -26.86 -5.54 -0.84
CA ASN A 338 -28.19 -5.95 -0.40
C ASN A 338 -28.10 -7.03 0.70
N LEU A 339 -27.22 -8.03 0.53
CA LEU A 339 -26.98 -9.05 1.55
C LEU A 339 -26.43 -8.45 2.85
N GLN A 340 -25.49 -7.51 2.77
CA GLN A 340 -25.00 -6.78 3.96
C GLN A 340 -26.13 -6.02 4.68
N ILE A 341 -27.02 -5.39 3.93
CA ILE A 341 -28.17 -4.65 4.49
C ILE A 341 -29.15 -5.61 5.17
N LEU A 342 -29.51 -6.72 4.51
CA LEU A 342 -30.41 -7.73 5.05
C LEU A 342 -29.87 -8.33 6.35
N SER A 343 -28.58 -8.62 6.42
CA SER A 343 -27.96 -9.16 7.64
C SER A 343 -28.01 -8.18 8.82
N THR A 344 -28.11 -6.87 8.58
CA THR A 344 -28.27 -5.88 9.68
C THR A 344 -29.70 -5.84 10.24
N LYS A 345 -30.68 -6.39 9.54
CA LYS A 345 -32.09 -6.47 9.96
C LYS A 345 -32.42 -7.74 10.72
N ASN A 346 -31.41 -8.52 11.12
CA ASN A 346 -31.56 -9.86 11.71
C ASN A 346 -32.29 -10.86 10.78
N GLU A 347 -32.36 -10.57 9.50
CA GLU A 347 -32.82 -11.52 8.51
C GLU A 347 -31.69 -12.52 8.22
N TYR A 348 -31.99 -13.82 8.29
CA TYR A 348 -31.00 -14.85 7.98
C TYR A 348 -30.53 -14.69 6.54
N VAL A 349 -29.24 -14.47 6.37
CA VAL A 349 -28.59 -14.41 5.07
C VAL A 349 -27.70 -15.63 4.95
N PRO A 350 -28.13 -16.67 4.24
CA PRO A 350 -27.32 -17.87 4.07
C PRO A 350 -26.05 -17.56 3.29
N GLU A 351 -25.00 -18.31 3.60
CA GLU A 351 -23.83 -18.33 2.77
C GLU A 351 -24.18 -18.76 1.37
N LEU A 352 -23.80 -17.96 0.39
CA LEU A 352 -24.25 -18.13 -0.97
C LEU A 352 -23.12 -18.77 -1.81
N TRP A 353 -23.31 -20.01 -2.20
CA TRP A 353 -22.50 -20.65 -3.21
C TRP A 353 -23.35 -20.89 -4.45
N LEU A 354 -23.04 -20.21 -5.54
CA LEU A 354 -23.67 -20.49 -6.82
C LEU A 354 -23.05 -21.76 -7.43
N LYS A 355 -23.89 -22.64 -7.98
CA LYS A 355 -23.44 -23.91 -8.61
C LYS A 355 -22.22 -23.80 -9.54
N PRO A 356 -22.05 -22.73 -10.36
CA PRO A 356 -20.83 -22.58 -11.17
C PRO A 356 -19.54 -22.46 -10.36
N GLY A 357 -19.58 -21.90 -9.14
CA GLY A 357 -18.43 -21.84 -8.23
C GLY A 357 -18.07 -23.22 -7.69
N LEU A 358 -19.06 -23.98 -7.29
CA LEU A 358 -18.90 -25.36 -6.80
C LEU A 358 -18.26 -26.25 -7.86
N LYS A 359 -18.69 -26.17 -9.13
CA LYS A 359 -18.07 -26.90 -10.25
C LYS A 359 -16.59 -26.59 -10.47
N LYS A 360 -16.09 -25.46 -9.98
CA LYS A 360 -14.65 -25.16 -10.01
C LYS A 360 -13.89 -25.92 -8.94
N LEU A 361 -14.51 -26.13 -7.78
CA LEU A 361 -13.90 -26.89 -6.68
C LEU A 361 -13.76 -28.37 -7.04
N SER A 362 -14.74 -28.97 -7.73
CA SER A 362 -14.66 -30.36 -8.17
C SER A 362 -13.56 -30.65 -9.21
N LYS A 363 -12.92 -29.61 -9.75
CA LYS A 363 -11.82 -29.74 -10.69
C LYS A 363 -10.44 -29.67 -10.04
N LEU A 364 -10.38 -29.41 -8.73
CA LEU A 364 -9.13 -29.40 -7.99
C LEU A 364 -8.53 -30.81 -7.93
N LYS A 365 -7.22 -30.89 -8.00
CA LYS A 365 -6.44 -32.13 -7.92
C LYS A 365 -5.50 -32.07 -6.74
N PHE A 366 -5.53 -33.11 -5.92
CA PHE A 366 -4.57 -33.26 -4.83
C PHE A 366 -3.16 -33.63 -5.34
N PRO A 367 -2.10 -33.23 -4.62
CA PRO A 367 -2.13 -32.37 -3.43
C PRO A 367 -2.56 -30.94 -3.77
N LEU A 368 -3.23 -30.26 -2.81
CA LEU A 368 -3.56 -28.84 -2.92
C LEU A 368 -2.46 -28.03 -2.28
N HIS A 369 -1.77 -27.21 -3.06
CA HIS A 369 -0.66 -26.38 -2.59
C HIS A 369 -1.13 -24.94 -2.39
N PHE A 370 -1.36 -24.54 -1.14
CA PHE A 370 -1.70 -23.16 -0.77
C PHE A 370 -0.43 -22.34 -0.64
N ILE A 371 -0.14 -21.55 -1.66
CA ILE A 371 1.16 -20.89 -1.81
C ILE A 371 1.03 -19.38 -1.75
N ASP A 372 1.96 -18.76 -1.03
CA ASP A 372 2.09 -17.31 -0.87
C ASP A 372 3.53 -16.87 -1.12
N PHE A 373 3.72 -15.78 -1.88
CA PHE A 373 5.00 -15.19 -2.22
C PHE A 373 5.12 -13.78 -1.67
N GLU A 374 6.31 -13.46 -1.16
CA GLU A 374 6.67 -12.09 -0.81
C GLU A 374 7.73 -11.53 -1.76
N ALA A 375 7.54 -10.29 -2.19
CA ALA A 375 8.45 -9.62 -3.10
C ALA A 375 8.77 -8.19 -2.68
N ALA A 376 10.02 -7.79 -2.93
CA ALA A 376 10.48 -6.43 -2.77
C ALA A 376 10.60 -5.71 -4.11
N THR A 377 10.38 -4.41 -4.10
CA THR A 377 10.60 -3.56 -5.27
C THR A 377 11.51 -2.40 -4.93
N TYR A 378 12.46 -2.13 -5.82
CA TYR A 378 13.43 -1.06 -5.66
C TYR A 378 13.28 -0.01 -6.76
N ALA A 379 13.24 1.26 -6.36
CA ALA A 379 13.31 2.37 -7.32
C ALA A 379 14.67 2.43 -8.02
N LEU A 380 15.75 2.10 -7.27
CA LEU A 380 17.10 1.91 -7.77
C LEU A 380 17.34 0.40 -7.94
N PRO A 381 17.46 -0.13 -9.16
CA PRO A 381 17.54 -1.56 -9.40
C PRO A 381 18.65 -2.29 -8.62
N LEU A 382 18.33 -3.45 -8.06
CA LEU A 382 19.27 -4.31 -7.35
C LEU A 382 20.21 -5.04 -8.30
N LYS A 383 19.70 -5.49 -9.45
CA LYS A 383 20.38 -6.35 -10.41
C LYS A 383 20.61 -5.68 -11.76
N ARG A 384 21.59 -6.19 -12.50
CA ARG A 384 21.79 -5.85 -13.90
C ARG A 384 20.61 -6.33 -14.76
N GLY A 385 20.24 -5.57 -15.77
CA GLY A 385 19.21 -5.92 -16.76
C GLY A 385 17.77 -5.67 -16.31
N VAL A 386 17.52 -5.29 -15.04
CA VAL A 386 16.18 -5.06 -14.52
C VAL A 386 15.77 -3.60 -14.54
N HIS A 387 14.46 -3.38 -14.53
CA HIS A 387 13.83 -2.06 -14.46
C HIS A 387 13.65 -1.58 -13.01
N PRO A 388 13.46 -0.27 -12.78
CA PRO A 388 12.92 0.23 -11.51
C PRO A 388 11.60 -0.46 -11.16
N TYR A 389 11.45 -0.81 -9.88
CA TYR A 389 10.29 -1.51 -9.32
C TYR A 389 9.96 -2.88 -9.91
N GLU A 390 10.89 -3.51 -10.60
CA GLU A 390 10.75 -4.92 -10.96
C GLU A 390 10.81 -5.77 -9.69
N PRO A 391 9.86 -6.73 -9.48
CA PRO A 391 9.79 -7.49 -8.23
C PRO A 391 11.02 -8.39 -8.05
N VAL A 392 11.50 -8.42 -6.82
CA VAL A 392 12.53 -9.35 -6.33
C VAL A 392 11.86 -10.27 -5.32
N TYR A 393 11.63 -11.52 -5.68
CA TYR A 393 11.00 -12.51 -4.81
C TYR A 393 12.01 -13.00 -3.79
N PHE A 394 11.69 -12.84 -2.50
CA PHE A 394 12.62 -13.09 -1.41
C PHE A 394 12.13 -14.10 -0.38
N GLN A 395 10.85 -14.47 -0.45
CA GLN A 395 10.24 -15.42 0.49
C GLN A 395 9.05 -16.12 -0.17
N PHE A 396 8.82 -17.37 0.22
CA PHE A 396 7.56 -18.06 0.02
C PHE A 396 7.19 -18.92 1.23
N SER A 397 5.91 -19.22 1.33
CA SER A 397 5.34 -20.22 2.22
C SER A 397 4.32 -21.05 1.46
N CYS A 398 4.32 -22.35 1.69
CA CYS A 398 3.40 -23.29 1.06
C CYS A 398 2.90 -24.31 2.09
N HIS A 399 1.58 -24.35 2.29
CA HIS A 399 0.91 -25.45 2.97
C HIS A 399 0.33 -26.39 1.93
N SER A 400 0.73 -27.66 1.97
CA SER A 400 0.27 -28.68 1.03
C SER A 400 -0.67 -29.64 1.75
N LEU A 401 -1.92 -29.70 1.25
CA LEU A 401 -2.95 -30.61 1.73
C LEU A 401 -3.01 -31.85 0.83
N GLY A 402 -2.74 -32.99 1.40
CA GLY A 402 -2.89 -34.29 0.71
C GLY A 402 -4.32 -34.79 0.72
N GLU A 403 -4.64 -35.76 -0.15
CA GLU A 403 -5.98 -36.38 -0.27
C GLU A 403 -6.47 -37.00 1.05
N GLY A 404 -5.56 -37.51 1.87
CA GLY A 404 -5.88 -38.02 3.22
C GLY A 404 -6.03 -36.96 4.31
N GLY A 405 -6.07 -35.67 3.96
CA GLY A 405 -6.25 -34.56 4.93
C GLY A 405 -4.99 -34.13 5.67
N GLN A 406 -3.85 -34.81 5.44
CA GLN A 406 -2.58 -34.43 6.05
C GLN A 406 -2.08 -33.11 5.46
N ILE A 407 -1.54 -32.23 6.33
CA ILE A 407 -0.95 -30.93 5.93
C ILE A 407 0.53 -30.95 6.20
N THR A 408 1.32 -30.59 5.18
CA THR A 408 2.75 -30.33 5.29
C THR A 408 3.03 -28.85 5.01
N HIS A 409 4.11 -28.31 5.61
CA HIS A 409 4.50 -26.92 5.43
C HIS A 409 5.95 -26.83 4.95
N THR A 410 6.18 -26.04 3.90
CA THR A 410 7.51 -25.73 3.36
C THR A 410 7.60 -24.21 3.21
N GLU A 411 8.68 -23.63 3.70
CA GLU A 411 8.93 -22.20 3.60
C GLU A 411 10.38 -21.91 3.28
N TRP A 412 10.63 -20.75 2.69
CA TRP A 412 11.97 -20.21 2.49
C TRP A 412 11.96 -18.69 2.58
N LEU A 413 13.03 -18.13 3.15
CA LEU A 413 13.30 -16.69 3.26
C LEU A 413 14.75 -16.43 2.90
N ASP A 414 15.03 -15.46 2.05
CA ASP A 414 16.39 -14.98 1.81
C ASP A 414 16.89 -14.18 3.01
N GLU A 415 17.65 -14.84 3.87
CA GLU A 415 18.28 -14.25 5.06
C GLU A 415 19.72 -13.78 4.81
N ASP A 416 20.31 -14.10 3.66
CA ASP A 416 21.70 -13.76 3.35
C ASP A 416 21.82 -12.30 2.85
N PRO A 417 22.39 -11.37 3.64
CA PRO A 417 22.52 -9.97 3.25
C PRO A 417 23.46 -9.76 2.05
N GLU A 418 24.40 -10.69 1.83
CA GLU A 418 25.40 -10.58 0.76
C GLU A 418 24.94 -11.19 -0.57
N ARG A 419 23.86 -11.96 -0.57
CA ARG A 419 23.32 -12.56 -1.80
C ARG A 419 22.81 -11.47 -2.76
N PRO A 420 23.42 -11.32 -3.95
CA PRO A 420 23.06 -10.24 -4.87
C PRO A 420 21.72 -10.50 -5.59
N ASP A 421 21.37 -11.78 -5.77
CA ASP A 421 20.13 -12.22 -6.45
C ASP A 421 19.54 -13.43 -5.73
N PRO A 422 18.37 -13.29 -5.08
CA PRO A 422 17.72 -14.41 -4.40
C PRO A 422 17.00 -15.37 -5.35
N HIS A 423 16.73 -15.00 -6.61
CA HIS A 423 15.86 -15.75 -7.50
C HIS A 423 16.33 -17.19 -7.81
N PRO A 424 17.63 -17.47 -8.04
CA PRO A 424 18.06 -18.86 -8.25
C PRO A 424 17.75 -19.75 -7.06
N GLU A 425 18.15 -19.33 -5.85
CA GLU A 425 17.89 -20.07 -4.62
C GLU A 425 16.40 -20.19 -4.32
N PHE A 426 15.63 -19.09 -4.47
CA PHE A 426 14.17 -19.10 -4.35
C PHE A 426 13.55 -20.20 -5.23
N THR A 427 14.02 -20.33 -6.47
CA THR A 427 13.50 -21.32 -7.42
C THR A 427 13.90 -22.74 -7.03
N ASP A 428 15.15 -22.94 -6.64
CA ASP A 428 15.65 -24.26 -6.22
C ASP A 428 14.93 -24.74 -4.95
N GLN A 429 14.64 -23.84 -4.01
CA GLN A 429 13.88 -24.13 -2.80
C GLN A 429 12.38 -24.36 -3.07
N LEU A 430 11.80 -23.61 -4.00
CA LEU A 430 10.41 -23.83 -4.44
C LEU A 430 10.22 -25.26 -4.98
N ALA A 431 11.22 -25.79 -5.66
CA ALA A 431 11.21 -27.16 -6.18
C ALA A 431 11.27 -28.25 -5.08
N GLN A 432 11.68 -27.89 -3.87
CA GLN A 432 11.71 -28.83 -2.74
C GLN A 432 10.32 -29.07 -2.11
N ILE A 433 9.31 -28.31 -2.50
CA ILE A 433 7.93 -28.53 -2.03
C ILE A 433 7.47 -29.92 -2.53
N PRO A 434 7.15 -30.86 -1.62
CA PRO A 434 6.75 -32.21 -2.01
C PRO A 434 5.53 -32.20 -2.94
N GLY A 435 5.65 -32.83 -4.11
CA GLY A 435 4.57 -32.91 -5.09
C GLY A 435 4.27 -31.60 -5.82
N ILE A 436 5.15 -30.60 -5.79
CA ILE A 436 4.91 -29.26 -6.41
C ILE A 436 4.62 -29.35 -7.91
N LEU A 437 5.04 -30.38 -8.60
CA LEU A 437 4.76 -30.58 -10.03
C LEU A 437 3.39 -31.19 -10.30
N GLU A 438 2.71 -31.64 -9.26
CA GLU A 438 1.43 -32.32 -9.30
C GLU A 438 0.34 -31.45 -8.68
N GLY A 439 -0.91 -31.90 -8.73
CA GLY A 439 -2.01 -31.27 -8.04
C GLY A 439 -2.33 -29.84 -8.50
N THR A 440 -2.94 -29.07 -7.61
CA THR A 440 -3.40 -27.69 -7.88
C THR A 440 -2.69 -26.70 -6.98
N LEU A 441 -2.15 -25.62 -7.57
CA LEU A 441 -1.63 -24.46 -6.86
C LEU A 441 -2.77 -23.49 -6.54
N ILE A 442 -3.02 -23.25 -5.27
CA ILE A 442 -4.03 -22.32 -4.77
C ILE A 442 -3.34 -21.05 -4.31
N GLN A 443 -3.76 -19.93 -4.87
CA GLN A 443 -3.24 -18.59 -4.58
C GLN A 443 -4.40 -17.66 -4.19
N TYR A 444 -4.12 -16.58 -3.44
CA TYR A 444 -5.16 -15.63 -3.06
C TYR A 444 -5.32 -14.46 -4.06
N SER A 445 -4.55 -14.42 -5.07
CA SER A 445 -4.63 -13.49 -6.22
C SER A 445 -3.75 -14.04 -7.34
N PRO A 446 -3.72 -13.48 -8.54
CA PRO A 446 -2.81 -13.95 -9.58
C PRO A 446 -1.32 -13.67 -9.32
N PHE A 447 -0.92 -13.23 -8.11
CA PHE A 447 0.42 -12.73 -7.81
C PHE A 447 1.48 -13.84 -7.93
N GLU A 448 1.23 -15.03 -7.39
CA GLU A 448 2.18 -16.16 -7.41
C GLU A 448 2.37 -16.68 -8.84
N LYS A 449 1.28 -16.84 -9.60
CA LYS A 449 1.35 -17.18 -11.02
C LYS A 449 2.12 -16.15 -11.84
N GLN A 450 1.91 -14.86 -11.56
CA GLN A 450 2.69 -13.77 -12.17
C GLN A 450 4.14 -13.82 -11.71
N GLY A 451 4.38 -14.18 -10.45
CA GLY A 451 5.70 -14.37 -9.87
C GLY A 451 6.52 -15.39 -10.65
N ILE A 452 5.97 -16.57 -10.88
CA ILE A 452 6.60 -17.61 -11.69
C ILE A 452 6.91 -17.10 -13.10
N ASN A 453 5.96 -16.42 -13.75
CA ASN A 453 6.18 -15.83 -15.07
C ASN A 453 7.27 -14.74 -15.09
N ASN A 454 7.36 -13.95 -14.02
CA ASN A 454 8.39 -12.92 -13.86
C ASN A 454 9.77 -13.56 -13.67
N LEU A 455 9.89 -14.61 -12.87
CA LEU A 455 11.13 -15.37 -12.68
C LEU A 455 11.61 -16.01 -13.99
N ILE A 456 10.73 -16.68 -14.73
CA ILE A 456 11.05 -17.23 -16.06
C ILE A 456 11.58 -16.13 -16.98
N ARG A 457 10.91 -14.97 -17.04
CA ARG A 457 11.34 -13.83 -17.87
C ARG A 457 12.66 -13.25 -17.41
N ASP A 458 12.92 -13.20 -16.11
CA ASP A 458 14.17 -12.72 -15.53
C ASP A 458 15.35 -13.66 -15.92
N PHE A 459 15.18 -14.96 -15.72
CA PHE A 459 16.19 -15.96 -16.09
C PHE A 459 16.45 -16.01 -17.59
N ARG A 460 15.45 -15.82 -18.42
CA ARG A 460 15.62 -15.77 -19.89
C ARG A 460 16.53 -14.61 -20.37
N ARG A 461 16.75 -13.58 -19.56
CA ARG A 461 17.72 -12.51 -19.86
C ARG A 461 19.17 -13.02 -19.85
N ASN A 462 19.43 -14.10 -19.14
CA ASN A 462 20.71 -14.79 -19.10
C ASN A 462 20.49 -16.30 -19.12
N SER A 463 19.83 -16.79 -20.17
CA SER A 463 19.32 -18.15 -20.27
C SER A 463 20.38 -19.23 -20.14
N MET A 464 21.61 -18.97 -20.64
CA MET A 464 22.72 -19.95 -20.57
C MET A 464 23.10 -20.31 -19.11
N LEU A 465 22.93 -19.38 -18.17
CA LEU A 465 23.24 -19.61 -16.75
C LEU A 465 22.07 -20.23 -15.97
N HIS A 466 20.85 -20.18 -16.50
CA HIS A 466 19.63 -20.49 -15.76
C HIS A 466 18.67 -21.45 -16.49
N ILE A 467 19.18 -22.29 -17.41
CA ILE A 467 18.37 -23.25 -18.17
C ILE A 467 17.56 -24.14 -17.22
N LYS A 468 18.23 -24.70 -16.20
CA LYS A 468 17.59 -25.58 -15.21
C LYS A 468 16.44 -24.91 -14.46
N GLN A 469 16.63 -23.66 -13.98
CA GLN A 469 15.60 -22.91 -13.29
C GLN A 469 14.42 -22.56 -14.22
N ILE A 470 14.68 -22.25 -15.48
CA ILE A 470 13.63 -21.98 -16.48
C ILE A 470 12.77 -23.22 -16.68
N GLU A 471 13.40 -24.37 -16.97
CA GLU A 471 12.70 -25.64 -17.18
C GLU A 471 11.85 -26.02 -15.97
N LEU A 472 12.43 -25.92 -14.76
CA LEU A 472 11.75 -26.21 -13.51
C LEU A 472 10.51 -25.31 -13.29
N LEU A 473 10.65 -24.01 -13.47
CA LEU A 473 9.52 -23.08 -13.33
C LEU A 473 8.44 -23.28 -14.40
N GLU A 474 8.85 -23.67 -15.61
CA GLU A 474 7.89 -24.02 -16.67
C GLU A 474 7.14 -25.31 -16.34
N GLU A 475 7.80 -26.31 -15.75
CA GLU A 475 7.15 -27.52 -15.25
C GLU A 475 6.19 -27.20 -14.09
N ILE A 476 6.62 -26.41 -13.09
CA ILE A 476 5.76 -25.98 -11.98
C ILE A 476 4.53 -25.25 -12.52
N ARG A 477 4.71 -24.36 -13.49
CA ARG A 477 3.63 -23.60 -14.11
C ARG A 477 2.66 -24.48 -14.90
N ALA A 478 3.17 -25.43 -15.62
CA ALA A 478 2.37 -26.32 -16.48
C ALA A 478 1.69 -27.45 -15.67
N GLY A 479 2.35 -27.93 -14.62
CA GLY A 479 1.99 -29.14 -13.91
C GLY A 479 2.26 -30.42 -14.75
N ARG A 480 2.25 -31.57 -14.08
CA ARG A 480 2.30 -32.90 -14.71
C ARG A 480 0.90 -33.51 -14.76
N GLY A 481 0.61 -34.32 -15.79
CA GLY A 481 -0.66 -35.01 -15.95
C GLY A 481 -1.66 -34.34 -16.89
N GLU A 482 -2.89 -34.88 -16.95
CA GLU A 482 -3.91 -34.50 -17.95
C GLU A 482 -4.60 -33.16 -17.67
N ASN A 483 -4.48 -32.61 -16.47
CA ASN A 483 -5.30 -31.49 -15.99
C ASN A 483 -4.57 -30.12 -15.96
N ARG A 484 -3.98 -29.72 -17.09
CA ARG A 484 -3.27 -28.45 -17.21
C ARG A 484 -4.17 -27.21 -17.04
N GLU A 485 -5.47 -27.33 -17.29
CA GLU A 485 -6.44 -26.22 -17.25
C GLU A 485 -6.64 -25.65 -15.84
N PHE A 486 -6.60 -26.50 -14.80
CA PHE A 486 -6.83 -26.14 -13.40
C PHE A 486 -5.55 -26.18 -12.53
N ARG A 487 -4.40 -25.98 -13.15
CA ARG A 487 -3.14 -25.92 -12.42
C ARG A 487 -3.11 -24.82 -11.35
N PHE A 488 -3.74 -23.67 -11.61
CA PHE A 488 -3.85 -22.56 -10.67
C PHE A 488 -5.31 -22.26 -10.35
N MET A 489 -5.63 -22.18 -9.05
CA MET A 489 -6.88 -21.67 -8.53
C MET A 489 -6.64 -20.31 -7.86
N ASP A 490 -7.32 -19.26 -8.32
CA ASP A 490 -7.41 -17.99 -7.64
C ASP A 490 -8.57 -18.03 -6.64
N LEU A 491 -8.23 -18.21 -5.35
CA LEU A 491 -9.20 -18.32 -4.27
C LEU A 491 -9.96 -16.99 -4.07
N ASN A 492 -9.29 -15.83 -4.23
CA ASN A 492 -9.98 -14.54 -4.15
C ASN A 492 -11.04 -14.40 -5.24
N ALA A 493 -10.73 -14.81 -6.47
CA ALA A 493 -11.69 -14.76 -7.57
C ALA A 493 -12.89 -15.70 -7.33
N LEU A 494 -12.65 -16.88 -6.75
CA LEU A 494 -13.71 -17.80 -6.36
C LEU A 494 -14.64 -17.18 -5.32
N LEU A 495 -14.07 -16.65 -4.23
CA LEU A 495 -14.83 -16.04 -3.14
C LEU A 495 -15.58 -14.80 -3.61
N ARG A 496 -14.93 -13.94 -4.38
CA ARG A 496 -15.54 -12.74 -4.95
C ARG A 496 -16.75 -13.06 -5.80
N ASP A 497 -16.65 -14.09 -6.62
CA ASP A 497 -17.66 -14.39 -7.61
C ASP A 497 -18.84 -15.19 -7.03
N TYR A 498 -18.64 -15.98 -5.95
CA TYR A 498 -19.61 -17.00 -5.52
C TYR A 498 -19.93 -17.06 -4.03
N TYR A 499 -19.12 -16.46 -3.15
CA TYR A 499 -19.26 -16.60 -1.70
C TYR A 499 -19.72 -15.30 -1.03
N HIS A 500 -20.61 -15.42 -0.06
CA HIS A 500 -20.95 -14.36 0.89
C HIS A 500 -21.11 -14.96 2.28
N ASN A 501 -20.64 -14.25 3.28
CA ASN A 501 -20.75 -14.56 4.69
C ASN A 501 -21.24 -13.30 5.42
N HIS A 502 -22.21 -13.42 6.33
CA HIS A 502 -22.82 -12.27 7.00
C HIS A 502 -21.89 -11.52 7.97
N PHE A 503 -20.77 -12.15 8.36
CA PHE A 503 -19.69 -11.47 9.10
C PHE A 503 -18.75 -10.67 8.19
N LEU A 504 -18.95 -10.73 6.86
CA LEU A 504 -18.07 -10.07 5.91
C LEU A 504 -18.31 -8.57 5.88
N ASP A 505 -17.24 -7.80 6.13
CA ASP A 505 -17.20 -6.34 6.04
C ASP A 505 -17.07 -5.85 4.57
N ASP A 506 -16.52 -4.65 4.35
CA ASP A 506 -16.47 -3.94 3.07
C ASP A 506 -15.40 -4.44 2.09
N GLY A 507 -14.64 -5.48 2.43
CA GLY A 507 -13.50 -5.97 1.65
C GLY A 507 -13.47 -7.48 1.45
N LEU A 508 -12.72 -7.90 0.43
CA LEU A 508 -12.47 -9.31 0.06
C LEU A 508 -10.97 -9.64 0.13
N GLY A 509 -10.20 -8.91 0.91
CA GLY A 509 -8.81 -9.23 1.19
C GLY A 509 -8.68 -10.50 2.05
N LEU A 510 -7.55 -11.22 1.95
CA LEU A 510 -7.33 -12.48 2.67
C LEU A 510 -7.66 -12.35 4.17
N LYS A 511 -7.17 -11.31 4.83
CA LYS A 511 -7.39 -11.06 6.26
C LYS A 511 -8.85 -10.81 6.62
N GLN A 512 -9.58 -10.10 5.76
CA GLN A 512 -11.00 -9.81 5.96
C GLN A 512 -11.86 -11.06 5.79
N ILE A 513 -11.57 -11.86 4.77
CA ILE A 513 -12.22 -13.15 4.56
C ILE A 513 -11.89 -14.11 5.71
N LEU A 514 -10.62 -14.25 6.09
CA LEU A 514 -10.24 -15.10 7.21
C LEU A 514 -11.00 -14.72 8.48
N LYS A 515 -11.03 -13.42 8.81
CA LYS A 515 -11.76 -12.92 9.97
C LYS A 515 -13.23 -13.34 9.92
N SER A 516 -13.90 -13.13 8.80
CA SER A 516 -15.32 -13.51 8.64
C SER A 516 -15.55 -15.02 8.75
N VAL A 517 -14.62 -15.82 8.22
CA VAL A 517 -14.66 -17.29 8.34
C VAL A 517 -14.48 -17.71 9.80
N LEU A 518 -13.49 -17.16 10.51
CA LEU A 518 -13.26 -17.49 11.91
C LEU A 518 -14.43 -17.05 12.82
N ASP A 519 -15.05 -15.90 12.54
CA ASP A 519 -16.23 -15.44 13.27
C ASP A 519 -17.44 -16.37 13.00
N TRP A 520 -17.60 -16.87 11.78
CA TRP A 520 -18.61 -17.86 11.42
C TRP A 520 -18.37 -19.20 12.12
N GLU A 521 -17.13 -19.71 12.05
CA GLU A 521 -16.77 -20.99 12.69
C GLU A 521 -16.96 -20.96 14.21
N LYS A 522 -16.70 -19.83 14.87
CA LYS A 522 -16.97 -19.64 16.29
C LYS A 522 -18.45 -19.66 16.63
N ALA A 523 -19.28 -19.12 15.74
CA ALA A 523 -20.73 -19.00 15.96
C ALA A 523 -21.48 -20.29 15.62
N TYR A 524 -21.09 -20.98 14.56
CA TYR A 524 -21.87 -22.06 13.94
C TYR A 524 -21.05 -23.29 13.52
N GLY A 525 -19.73 -23.16 13.46
CA GLY A 525 -18.86 -24.18 12.90
C GLY A 525 -18.64 -25.38 13.80
N SER A 526 -18.20 -26.46 13.16
CA SER A 526 -17.80 -27.73 13.80
C SER A 526 -16.29 -27.96 13.72
N ILE A 527 -15.53 -27.05 13.07
CA ILE A 527 -14.08 -27.17 12.95
C ILE A 527 -13.45 -26.92 14.33
N GLU A 528 -12.61 -27.86 14.77
CA GLU A 528 -11.79 -27.66 15.95
C GLU A 528 -10.70 -26.63 15.65
N LEU A 529 -10.88 -25.41 16.16
CA LEU A 529 -9.93 -24.31 15.98
C LEU A 529 -8.79 -24.42 16.99
N LYS A 530 -7.56 -24.26 16.52
CA LYS A 530 -6.37 -24.08 17.37
C LYS A 530 -6.42 -22.74 18.10
N GLU A 531 -5.59 -22.57 19.15
CA GLU A 531 -5.59 -21.35 19.96
C GLU A 531 -5.42 -20.07 19.11
N ILE A 532 -4.51 -20.07 18.14
CA ILE A 532 -4.28 -18.93 17.24
C ILE A 532 -5.50 -18.64 16.35
N GLU A 533 -6.22 -19.68 15.93
CA GLU A 533 -7.41 -19.59 15.07
C GLU A 533 -8.64 -19.09 15.87
N ARG A 534 -8.62 -19.26 17.20
CA ARG A 534 -9.68 -18.74 18.10
C ARG A 534 -9.60 -17.22 18.29
N LEU A 535 -8.50 -16.59 17.92
CA LEU A 535 -8.38 -15.14 17.92
C LEU A 535 -9.28 -14.53 16.85
N SER A 536 -9.85 -13.38 17.15
CA SER A 536 -10.63 -12.61 16.16
C SER A 536 -9.77 -12.09 15.01
N ASP A 537 -8.49 -11.88 15.27
CA ASP A 537 -7.49 -11.50 14.27
C ASP A 537 -6.15 -12.17 14.61
N PRO A 538 -5.82 -13.32 13.96
CA PRO A 538 -4.56 -14.02 14.19
C PRO A 538 -3.31 -13.19 13.89
N TYR A 539 -3.42 -12.18 13.00
CA TYR A 539 -2.30 -11.29 12.65
C TYR A 539 -1.91 -10.34 13.81
N LEU A 540 -2.86 -10.01 14.70
CA LEU A 540 -2.57 -9.21 15.89
C LEU A 540 -1.58 -9.92 16.82
N ASN A 541 -1.61 -11.24 16.90
CA ASN A 541 -0.67 -12.01 17.72
C ASN A 541 0.78 -11.88 17.22
N ILE A 542 0.98 -11.75 15.92
CA ILE A 542 2.30 -11.48 15.33
C ILE A 542 2.77 -10.06 15.70
N GLN A 543 1.85 -9.10 15.73
CA GLN A 543 2.12 -7.70 16.04
C GLN A 543 2.42 -7.48 17.53
N SER A 544 1.75 -8.23 18.44
CA SER A 544 1.91 -8.08 19.89
C SER A 544 3.33 -8.37 20.40
N ASN A 545 4.14 -9.06 19.62
CA ASN A 545 5.55 -9.36 19.92
C ASN A 545 6.51 -8.21 19.55
N GLY A 546 6.01 -6.97 19.42
CA GLY A 546 6.84 -5.79 19.09
C GLY A 546 7.14 -5.64 17.59
N SER A 547 6.60 -6.52 16.74
CA SER A 547 6.78 -6.40 15.28
C SER A 547 5.89 -5.31 14.71
N LYS A 548 6.42 -4.59 13.72
CA LYS A 548 5.67 -3.61 12.93
C LYS A 548 5.24 -4.17 11.56
N ILE A 549 5.24 -5.50 11.39
CA ILE A 549 4.88 -6.17 10.14
C ILE A 549 3.39 -6.46 10.18
N THR A 550 2.64 -5.65 9.44
CA THR A 550 1.17 -5.68 9.40
C THR A 550 0.61 -6.01 8.02
N ASP A 551 1.43 -5.87 6.99
CA ASP A 551 1.05 -6.06 5.59
C ASP A 551 2.29 -6.37 4.73
N GLY A 552 2.11 -6.79 3.48
CA GLY A 552 3.21 -7.07 2.54
C GLY A 552 4.15 -5.88 2.32
N SER A 553 3.66 -4.62 2.46
CA SER A 553 4.53 -3.43 2.37
C SER A 553 5.50 -3.33 3.56
N SER A 554 5.04 -3.67 4.76
CA SER A 554 5.89 -3.71 5.96
C SER A 554 6.86 -4.91 5.90
N ALA A 555 6.43 -6.07 5.39
CA ALA A 555 7.28 -7.23 5.15
C ALA A 555 8.40 -6.91 4.15
N MET A 556 8.06 -6.32 3.01
CA MET A 556 9.03 -5.83 2.02
C MET A 556 10.05 -4.87 2.64
N ASN A 557 9.60 -3.88 3.42
CA ASN A 557 10.49 -2.91 4.05
C ASN A 557 11.43 -3.55 5.08
N ALA A 558 10.93 -4.52 5.85
CA ALA A 558 11.73 -5.26 6.83
C ALA A 558 12.83 -6.08 6.14
N TRP A 559 12.51 -6.78 5.06
CA TRP A 559 13.51 -7.50 4.27
C TRP A 559 14.54 -6.56 3.63
N ILE A 560 14.11 -5.43 3.04
CA ILE A 560 15.03 -4.41 2.51
C ILE A 560 15.97 -3.89 3.59
N ALA A 561 15.49 -3.70 4.81
CA ALA A 561 16.34 -3.30 5.93
C ALA A 561 17.37 -4.37 6.30
N MET A 562 16.95 -5.62 6.31
CA MET A 562 17.85 -6.76 6.55
C MET A 562 18.96 -6.83 5.49
N LYS A 563 18.61 -6.74 4.19
CA LYS A 563 19.56 -6.73 3.07
C LYS A 563 20.54 -5.56 3.09
N ASN A 564 20.16 -4.42 3.65
CA ASN A 564 21.02 -3.25 3.72
C ASN A 564 21.75 -3.10 5.07
N GLY A 565 21.72 -4.12 5.93
CA GLY A 565 22.41 -4.09 7.23
C GLY A 565 21.88 -3.02 8.19
N LEU A 566 20.58 -2.72 8.13
CA LEU A 566 19.96 -1.60 8.84
C LEU A 566 19.23 -2.02 10.11
N LEU A 567 19.22 -3.30 10.40
CA LEU A 567 18.59 -3.87 11.60
C LEU A 567 19.53 -3.74 12.80
N THR A 568 18.97 -3.45 13.96
CA THR A 568 19.69 -3.58 15.25
C THR A 568 20.05 -5.06 15.51
N PRO A 569 20.96 -5.36 16.45
CA PRO A 569 21.26 -6.74 16.81
C PRO A 569 20.02 -7.54 17.19
N GLU A 570 19.10 -6.94 17.97
CA GLU A 570 17.85 -7.55 18.39
C GLU A 570 16.91 -7.79 17.20
N GLU A 571 16.79 -6.81 16.30
CA GLU A 571 15.97 -6.92 15.10
C GLU A 571 16.48 -8.00 14.14
N LYS A 572 17.80 -8.21 14.04
CA LYS A 572 18.40 -9.27 13.20
C LYS A 572 17.95 -10.68 13.61
N GLU A 573 17.76 -10.90 14.92
CA GLU A 573 17.28 -12.19 15.41
C GLU A 573 15.76 -12.34 15.25
N PHE A 574 15.03 -11.26 15.41
CA PHE A 574 13.57 -11.27 15.52
C PHE A 574 12.86 -11.14 14.15
N ILE A 575 13.31 -10.24 13.28
CA ILE A 575 12.65 -9.93 12.01
C ILE A 575 12.50 -11.15 11.09
N PRO A 576 13.52 -12.01 10.89
CA PRO A 576 13.35 -13.21 10.07
C PRO A 576 12.26 -14.14 10.58
N LYS A 577 12.15 -14.33 11.90
CA LYS A 577 11.13 -15.17 12.52
C LYS A 577 9.71 -14.61 12.27
N VAL A 578 9.57 -13.28 12.33
CA VAL A 578 8.30 -12.61 12.09
C VAL A 578 7.91 -12.67 10.62
N LEU A 579 8.85 -12.47 9.69
CA LEU A 579 8.61 -12.61 8.26
C LEU A 579 8.12 -14.02 7.91
N LYS A 580 8.78 -15.05 8.44
CA LYS A 580 8.35 -16.45 8.27
C LYS A 580 6.94 -16.69 8.80
N LYS A 581 6.66 -16.27 10.04
CA LYS A 581 5.31 -16.40 10.62
C LYS A 581 4.23 -15.67 9.82
N TYR A 582 4.54 -14.48 9.30
CA TYR A 582 3.61 -13.69 8.52
C TYR A 582 3.21 -14.41 7.23
N CYS A 583 4.17 -14.81 6.40
CA CYS A 583 3.94 -15.52 5.14
C CYS A 583 3.29 -16.92 5.39
N ALA A 584 3.72 -17.63 6.45
CA ALA A 584 3.11 -18.91 6.85
C ALA A 584 1.65 -18.74 7.24
N LEU A 585 1.28 -17.64 7.90
CA LEU A 585 -0.11 -17.35 8.24
C LEU A 585 -0.93 -17.02 6.98
N ASP A 586 -0.38 -16.31 5.99
CA ASP A 586 -1.07 -16.01 4.74
C ASP A 586 -1.39 -17.31 3.97
N SER A 587 -0.43 -18.22 3.79
CA SER A 587 -0.68 -19.51 3.14
C SER A 587 -1.61 -20.44 3.95
N TYR A 588 -1.49 -20.47 5.29
CA TYR A 588 -2.37 -21.26 6.17
C TYR A 588 -3.80 -20.72 6.22
N SER A 589 -3.96 -19.40 6.13
CA SER A 589 -5.29 -18.76 6.05
C SER A 589 -6.10 -19.27 4.86
N MET A 590 -5.44 -19.52 3.73
CA MET A 590 -6.11 -20.13 2.56
C MET A 590 -6.56 -21.57 2.83
N VAL A 591 -5.80 -22.34 3.61
CA VAL A 591 -6.22 -23.71 4.06
C VAL A 591 -7.48 -23.62 4.91
N LEU A 592 -7.54 -22.71 5.88
CA LEU A 592 -8.71 -22.54 6.75
C LEU A 592 -9.95 -22.13 5.96
N ILE A 593 -9.79 -21.19 5.04
CA ILE A 593 -10.88 -20.78 4.15
C ILE A 593 -11.36 -21.97 3.29
N TYR A 594 -10.45 -22.76 2.74
CA TYR A 594 -10.80 -23.95 1.95
C TYR A 594 -11.56 -24.98 2.79
N ARG A 595 -11.08 -25.27 4.01
CA ARG A 595 -11.76 -26.21 4.94
C ARG A 595 -13.16 -25.72 5.30
N HIS A 596 -13.33 -24.45 5.59
CA HIS A 596 -14.63 -23.83 5.80
C HIS A 596 -15.57 -24.04 4.61
N ILE A 597 -15.09 -23.83 3.38
CA ILE A 597 -15.86 -24.11 2.17
C ILE A 597 -16.31 -25.57 2.09
N VAL A 598 -15.39 -26.50 2.36
CA VAL A 598 -15.68 -27.95 2.37
C VAL A 598 -16.75 -28.28 3.39
N ASP A 599 -16.67 -27.71 4.59
CA ASP A 599 -17.65 -27.96 5.65
C ASP A 599 -19.03 -27.38 5.32
N LEU A 600 -19.07 -26.17 4.74
CA LEU A 600 -20.32 -25.61 4.23
C LEU A 600 -20.98 -26.52 3.18
N LEU A 601 -20.21 -27.10 2.27
CA LEU A 601 -20.72 -28.00 1.25
C LEU A 601 -21.31 -29.30 1.87
N LYS A 602 -20.69 -29.84 2.91
CA LYS A 602 -21.23 -30.96 3.67
C LYS A 602 -22.57 -30.61 4.32
N ILE A 603 -22.63 -29.43 4.97
CA ILE A 603 -23.88 -28.97 5.59
C ILE A 603 -24.99 -28.79 4.56
N MET A 604 -24.65 -28.40 3.33
CA MET A 604 -25.59 -28.21 2.23
C MET A 604 -25.99 -29.51 1.50
N GLY A 605 -25.36 -30.65 1.83
CA GLY A 605 -25.58 -31.92 1.13
C GLY A 605 -25.06 -31.95 -0.31
N GLU A 606 -24.04 -31.12 -0.62
CA GLU A 606 -23.42 -31.01 -1.95
C GLU A 606 -21.99 -31.63 -1.93
N GLU A 607 -21.78 -32.68 -1.16
CA GLU A 607 -20.48 -33.33 -0.94
C GLU A 607 -19.88 -33.91 -2.23
N ASP A 608 -20.73 -34.39 -3.15
CA ASP A 608 -20.32 -34.95 -4.45
C ASP A 608 -19.56 -33.95 -5.34
N LEU A 609 -19.52 -32.67 -4.94
CA LEU A 609 -18.83 -31.62 -5.67
C LEU A 609 -17.38 -31.41 -5.22
N ILE A 610 -16.91 -32.13 -4.20
CA ILE A 610 -15.58 -31.93 -3.60
C ILE A 610 -14.62 -33.10 -3.99
N LEU A 611 -15.15 -34.21 -4.41
CA LEU A 611 -14.38 -35.44 -4.71
C LEU A 611 -14.11 -35.60 -6.22
#